data_b11387bc0833f0eec1e85d2b88260f07
#
_entry.id   b11387bc0833f0eec1e85d2b88260f07
#
_cell.length_a   1.000
_cell.length_b   1.000
_cell.length_c   1.000
_cell.angle_alpha   90.00
_cell.angle_beta   90.00
_cell.angle_gamma   90.00
#
_symmetry.space_group_name_H-M   'P 1'
#
loop_
_entity.id
_entity.type
_entity.pdbx_description
1 polymer ?
#
loop_
_entity_poly.entity_id
_entity_poly.type
_entity_poly.pdbx_seq_one_letter_code
_entity_poly.pdbx_strand_id
1 'polypeptide(L)'
;MRRIATLLPALASAAAGGYVLVVRGALTLDLQLGRRVRPLGPITRTIAAPRETVFDVIADPYLGRTPHAMRDKLHVLERGSDMVLAAHYTTAGRLTTTTVETIRFERPERVSFRVLRGPVPHVVETYELTETQDKTELTYAGELGTDLWRLGQWWGDRVAQPWQLTVARSLDSIKAEAEGRAHGRSRREKQAAWNATQPTRASGIATP
;
A
#
# COMPACT_ATOMS: atom_id res chain seq x y z
N MET A 1 -45.33 -28.25 -1.12
CA MET A 1 -44.85 -27.18 -2.01
C MET A 1 -44.59 -25.84 -1.30
N ARG A 2 -45.31 -25.41 -0.26
CA ARG A 2 -45.06 -24.11 0.46
C ARG A 2 -43.69 -23.99 1.14
N ARG A 3 -43.09 -25.08 1.63
CA ARG A 3 -41.79 -25.04 2.31
C ARG A 3 -40.59 -24.80 1.38
N ILE A 4 -40.66 -25.14 0.11
CA ILE A 4 -39.61 -24.91 -0.89
C ILE A 4 -39.61 -23.45 -1.34
N ALA A 5 -40.78 -22.82 -1.43
CA ALA A 5 -40.91 -21.42 -1.84
C ALA A 5 -40.30 -20.41 -0.84
N THR A 6 -40.18 -20.77 0.46
CA THR A 6 -39.56 -19.92 1.48
C THR A 6 -38.07 -20.18 1.65
N LEU A 7 -37.55 -21.34 1.22
CA LEU A 7 -36.13 -21.68 1.34
C LEU A 7 -35.27 -20.92 0.32
N LEU A 8 -35.72 -20.72 -0.90
CA LEU A 8 -34.99 -20.04 -1.96
C LEU A 8 -34.63 -18.59 -1.61
N PRO A 9 -35.55 -17.71 -1.15
CA PRO A 9 -35.22 -16.36 -0.77
C PRO A 9 -34.33 -16.30 0.47
N ALA A 10 -34.46 -17.23 1.42
CA ALA A 10 -33.60 -17.30 2.59
C ALA A 10 -32.16 -17.65 2.20
N LEU A 11 -31.94 -18.62 1.31
CA LEU A 11 -30.65 -18.98 0.77
C LEU A 11 -30.01 -17.84 -0.03
N ALA A 12 -30.80 -17.15 -0.85
CA ALA A 12 -30.31 -15.99 -1.62
C ALA A 12 -29.88 -14.85 -0.70
N SER A 13 -30.63 -14.58 0.38
CA SER A 13 -30.28 -13.55 1.36
C SER A 13 -29.01 -13.91 2.14
N ALA A 14 -28.85 -15.18 2.53
CA ALA A 14 -27.66 -15.67 3.21
C ALA A 14 -26.41 -15.57 2.30
N ALA A 15 -26.54 -15.94 1.03
CA ALA A 15 -25.47 -15.83 0.04
C ALA A 15 -25.07 -14.36 -0.21
N ALA A 16 -26.05 -13.46 -0.33
CA ALA A 16 -25.80 -12.02 -0.47
C ALA A 16 -25.13 -11.43 0.76
N GLY A 17 -25.57 -11.81 1.97
CA GLY A 17 -24.93 -11.41 3.23
C GLY A 17 -23.50 -11.91 3.33
N GLY A 18 -23.25 -13.19 3.03
CA GLY A 18 -21.91 -13.78 3.00
C GLY A 18 -20.98 -13.07 2.00
N TYR A 19 -21.47 -12.77 0.80
CA TYR A 19 -20.75 -12.00 -0.21
C TYR A 19 -20.32 -10.62 0.32
N VAL A 20 -21.25 -9.89 0.95
CA VAL A 20 -20.95 -8.57 1.52
C VAL A 20 -19.88 -8.67 2.62
N LEU A 21 -19.94 -9.67 3.48
CA LEU A 21 -18.95 -9.88 4.55
C LEU A 21 -17.56 -10.18 3.98
N VAL A 22 -17.47 -11.01 2.94
CA VAL A 22 -16.19 -11.31 2.26
C VAL A 22 -15.65 -10.07 1.55
N VAL A 23 -16.47 -9.37 0.77
CA VAL A 23 -16.03 -8.14 0.07
C VAL A 23 -15.54 -7.09 1.06
N ARG A 24 -16.23 -6.92 2.19
CA ARG A 24 -15.81 -5.99 3.25
C ARG A 24 -14.56 -6.44 4.02
N GLY A 25 -14.07 -7.65 3.79
CA GLY A 25 -12.98 -8.22 4.57
C GLY A 25 -13.35 -8.50 6.03
N ALA A 26 -14.65 -8.52 6.36
CA ALA A 26 -15.14 -8.91 7.68
C ALA A 26 -15.09 -10.43 7.88
N LEU A 27 -15.20 -11.19 6.79
CA LEU A 27 -15.05 -12.63 6.74
C LEU A 27 -13.94 -12.99 5.74
N THR A 28 -12.91 -13.68 6.21
CA THR A 28 -11.86 -14.27 5.37
C THR A 28 -12.03 -15.78 5.38
N LEU A 29 -12.19 -16.38 4.19
CA LEU A 29 -12.34 -17.83 4.03
C LEU A 29 -10.96 -18.45 3.79
N ASP A 30 -10.30 -18.83 4.88
CA ASP A 30 -9.02 -19.54 4.87
C ASP A 30 -9.23 -21.01 5.26
N LEU A 31 -9.62 -21.80 4.27
CA LEU A 31 -9.92 -23.23 4.44
C LEU A 31 -8.72 -24.12 4.10
N GLN A 32 -7.73 -23.59 3.40
CA GLN A 32 -6.56 -24.30 2.87
C GLN A 32 -6.91 -25.48 1.94
N LEU A 33 -8.14 -25.51 1.42
CA LEU A 33 -8.66 -26.57 0.55
C LEU A 33 -8.64 -26.12 -0.91
N GLY A 34 -7.89 -26.83 -1.76
CA GLY A 34 -7.81 -26.54 -3.19
C GLY A 34 -7.26 -25.15 -3.50
N ARG A 35 -6.32 -24.66 -2.67
CA ARG A 35 -5.72 -23.34 -2.83
C ARG A 35 -5.06 -23.19 -4.20
N ARG A 36 -5.38 -22.11 -4.86
CA ARG A 36 -4.76 -21.67 -6.12
C ARG A 36 -4.10 -20.34 -5.90
N VAL A 37 -2.82 -20.27 -6.22
CA VAL A 37 -2.01 -19.04 -6.11
C VAL A 37 -1.76 -18.51 -7.51
N ARG A 38 -1.77 -17.18 -7.64
CA ARG A 38 -1.46 -16.45 -8.87
C ARG A 38 -0.48 -15.32 -8.59
N PRO A 39 0.39 -14.98 -9.54
CA PRO A 39 1.28 -13.84 -9.37
C PRO A 39 0.50 -12.51 -9.41
N LEU A 40 1.01 -11.52 -8.67
CA LEU A 40 0.66 -10.12 -8.74
C LEU A 40 1.88 -9.35 -9.22
N GLY A 41 1.75 -8.59 -10.28
CA GLY A 41 2.86 -7.90 -10.91
C GLY A 41 3.69 -8.81 -11.85
N PRO A 42 5.00 -8.51 -12.09
CA PRO A 42 5.72 -7.34 -11.54
C PRO A 42 5.23 -6.00 -12.10
N ILE A 43 5.32 -4.95 -11.28
CA ILE A 43 5.07 -3.57 -11.69
C ILE A 43 6.27 -2.73 -11.26
N THR A 44 6.96 -2.11 -12.19
CA THR A 44 8.17 -1.32 -11.92
C THR A 44 7.96 0.16 -12.21
N ARG A 45 8.59 1.01 -11.39
CA ARG A 45 8.67 2.47 -11.59
C ARG A 45 10.09 2.95 -11.38
N THR A 46 10.60 3.71 -12.32
CA THR A 46 11.83 4.47 -12.16
C THR A 46 11.50 5.83 -11.53
N ILE A 47 12.15 6.16 -10.43
CA ILE A 47 11.89 7.33 -9.59
C ILE A 47 13.16 8.17 -9.52
N ALA A 48 13.09 9.46 -9.88
CA ALA A 48 14.22 10.39 -9.85
C ALA A 48 14.44 10.93 -8.41
N ALA A 49 14.73 10.01 -7.49
CA ALA A 49 15.02 10.30 -6.08
C ALA A 49 15.95 9.22 -5.52
N PRO A 50 16.77 9.54 -4.50
CA PRO A 50 17.58 8.57 -3.78
C PRO A 50 16.71 7.49 -3.11
N ARG A 51 17.23 6.28 -3.01
CA ARG A 51 16.55 5.11 -2.43
C ARG A 51 15.99 5.37 -1.02
N GLU A 52 16.77 6.03 -0.17
CA GLU A 52 16.37 6.43 1.17
C GLU A 52 15.10 7.30 1.15
N THR A 53 15.02 8.25 0.21
CA THR A 53 13.85 9.14 0.08
C THR A 53 12.61 8.36 -0.37
N VAL A 54 12.76 7.41 -1.30
CA VAL A 54 11.66 6.56 -1.75
C VAL A 54 11.20 5.65 -0.61
N PHE A 55 12.14 5.04 0.12
CA PHE A 55 11.83 4.22 1.29
C PHE A 55 11.07 5.00 2.35
N ASP A 56 11.51 6.23 2.68
CA ASP A 56 10.85 7.09 3.65
C ASP A 56 9.40 7.40 3.24
N VAL A 57 9.17 7.68 1.96
CA VAL A 57 7.81 7.93 1.46
C VAL A 57 6.89 6.73 1.68
N ILE A 58 7.41 5.51 1.50
CA ILE A 58 6.65 4.26 1.72
C ILE A 58 6.42 4.02 3.23
N ALA A 59 7.45 4.24 4.04
CA ALA A 59 7.46 3.88 5.47
C ALA A 59 6.79 4.92 6.38
N ASP A 60 6.91 6.23 6.06
CA ASP A 60 6.40 7.32 6.90
C ASP A 60 4.94 7.17 7.34
N PRO A 61 3.98 6.76 6.49
CA PRO A 61 2.58 6.58 6.90
C PRO A 61 2.39 5.56 8.02
N TYR A 62 3.29 4.60 8.13
CA TYR A 62 3.24 3.50 9.10
C TYR A 62 4.06 3.78 10.34
N LEU A 63 5.29 4.28 10.18
CA LEU A 63 6.26 4.48 11.27
C LEU A 63 6.13 5.86 11.91
N GLY A 64 5.74 6.85 11.13
CA GLY A 64 5.59 8.22 11.56
C GLY A 64 4.13 8.59 11.87
N ARG A 65 3.80 9.83 11.57
CA ARG A 65 2.43 10.35 11.67
C ARG A 65 1.72 10.16 10.33
N THR A 66 0.67 9.36 10.31
CA THR A 66 -0.15 9.16 9.10
C THR A 66 -0.63 10.53 8.56
N PRO A 67 -0.30 10.88 7.31
CA PRO A 67 -0.74 12.11 6.68
C PRO A 67 -2.26 12.23 6.68
N HIS A 68 -2.78 13.45 6.79
CA HIS A 68 -4.23 13.69 6.85
C HIS A 68 -5.00 13.04 5.68
N ALA A 69 -4.43 13.12 4.46
CA ALA A 69 -5.02 12.53 3.25
C ALA A 69 -5.09 10.99 3.26
N MET A 70 -4.37 10.32 4.16
CA MET A 70 -4.35 8.86 4.29
C MET A 70 -5.12 8.35 5.51
N ARG A 71 -5.59 9.20 6.41
CA ARG A 71 -6.25 8.78 7.66
C ARG A 71 -7.51 7.95 7.42
N ASP A 72 -8.25 8.24 6.36
CA ASP A 72 -9.44 7.49 5.99
C ASP A 72 -9.13 6.19 5.25
N LYS A 73 -7.86 5.99 4.86
CA LYS A 73 -7.41 4.83 4.08
C LYS A 73 -6.48 3.89 4.83
N LEU A 74 -5.87 4.37 5.92
CA LEU A 74 -4.88 3.64 6.69
C LEU A 74 -5.04 3.89 8.18
N HIS A 75 -5.14 2.82 8.95
CA HIS A 75 -5.10 2.87 10.41
C HIS A 75 -4.03 1.91 10.93
N VAL A 76 -3.00 2.44 11.59
CA VAL A 76 -1.97 1.63 12.23
C VAL A 76 -2.54 1.11 13.54
N LEU A 77 -2.64 -0.22 13.65
CA LEU A 77 -3.20 -0.91 14.81
C LEU A 77 -2.13 -1.14 15.88
N GLU A 78 -0.92 -1.56 15.45
CA GLU A 78 0.18 -1.86 16.37
C GLU A 78 1.52 -1.61 15.68
N ARG A 79 2.54 -1.24 16.46
CA ARG A 79 3.93 -1.06 16.01
C ARG A 79 4.86 -1.94 16.81
N GLY A 80 5.59 -2.81 16.13
CA GLY A 80 6.74 -3.56 16.65
C GLY A 80 8.06 -2.87 16.32
N SER A 81 9.16 -3.57 16.55
CA SER A 81 10.52 -3.07 16.28
C SER A 81 10.83 -2.94 14.77
N ASP A 82 10.41 -3.92 13.98
CA ASP A 82 10.69 -4.05 12.54
C ASP A 82 9.43 -4.29 11.70
N MET A 83 8.28 -4.30 12.34
CA MET A 83 7.00 -4.64 11.72
C MET A 83 5.87 -3.80 12.28
N VAL A 84 4.90 -3.51 11.43
CA VAL A 84 3.67 -2.80 11.78
C VAL A 84 2.48 -3.66 11.41
N LEU A 85 1.44 -3.66 12.26
CA LEU A 85 0.11 -4.16 11.93
C LEU A 85 -0.77 -2.99 11.56
N ALA A 86 -1.36 -3.01 10.37
CA ALA A 86 -2.20 -1.92 9.89
C ALA A 86 -3.48 -2.43 9.19
N ALA A 87 -4.53 -1.63 9.27
CA ALA A 87 -5.75 -1.81 8.50
C ALA A 87 -5.76 -0.81 7.34
N HIS A 88 -6.00 -1.32 6.13
CA HIS A 88 -6.21 -0.52 4.94
C HIS A 88 -7.70 -0.54 4.54
N TYR A 89 -8.20 0.60 4.10
CA TYR A 89 -9.57 0.79 3.66
C TYR A 89 -9.57 1.18 2.19
N THR A 90 -10.09 0.30 1.34
CA THR A 90 -10.13 0.50 -0.11
C THR A 90 -11.58 0.50 -0.59
N THR A 91 -11.96 1.49 -1.40
CA THR A 91 -13.29 1.54 -2.01
C THR A 91 -13.40 0.49 -3.09
N ALA A 92 -14.39 -0.40 -2.95
CA ALA A 92 -14.76 -1.44 -3.92
C ALA A 92 -16.22 -1.23 -4.36
N GLY A 93 -16.44 -0.45 -5.41
CA GLY A 93 -17.75 -0.03 -5.86
C GLY A 93 -18.47 0.83 -4.80
N ARG A 94 -19.58 0.33 -4.24
CA ARG A 94 -20.34 0.96 -3.14
C ARG A 94 -19.91 0.49 -1.75
N LEU A 95 -18.97 -0.42 -1.66
CA LEU A 95 -18.50 -1.00 -0.41
C LEU A 95 -17.08 -0.52 -0.11
N THR A 96 -16.74 -0.50 1.16
CA THR A 96 -15.35 -0.35 1.60
C THR A 96 -14.84 -1.74 1.98
N THR A 97 -13.75 -2.14 1.36
CA THR A 97 -13.00 -3.35 1.71
C THR A 97 -11.95 -2.99 2.75
N THR A 98 -11.86 -3.79 3.79
CA THR A 98 -10.82 -3.68 4.81
C THR A 98 -9.86 -4.84 4.65
N THR A 99 -8.56 -4.56 4.54
CA THR A 99 -7.49 -5.54 4.72
C THR A 99 -6.72 -5.23 5.99
N VAL A 100 -6.35 -6.27 6.74
CA VAL A 100 -5.45 -6.15 7.87
C VAL A 100 -4.16 -6.86 7.47
N GLU A 101 -3.04 -6.15 7.58
CA GLU A 101 -1.77 -6.57 7.03
C GLU A 101 -0.64 -6.35 8.03
N THR A 102 0.33 -7.25 8.01
CA THR A 102 1.65 -6.98 8.60
C THR A 102 2.55 -6.38 7.54
N ILE A 103 3.24 -5.31 7.90
CA ILE A 103 4.19 -4.61 7.05
C ILE A 103 5.57 -4.69 7.73
N ARG A 104 6.54 -5.30 7.05
CA ARG A 104 7.92 -5.40 7.52
C ARG A 104 8.81 -4.47 6.72
N PHE A 105 9.74 -3.82 7.40
CA PHE A 105 10.64 -2.83 6.83
C PHE A 105 12.08 -3.32 6.90
N GLU A 106 12.73 -3.48 5.75
CA GLU A 106 14.15 -3.80 5.59
C GLU A 106 14.82 -2.60 4.90
N ARG A 107 15.16 -1.62 5.72
CA ARG A 107 15.63 -0.31 5.28
C ARG A 107 17.05 -0.38 4.67
N PRO A 108 17.29 0.26 3.55
CA PRO A 108 16.34 0.99 2.67
C PRO A 108 15.90 0.16 1.46
N GLU A 109 16.00 -1.15 1.49
CA GLU A 109 16.00 -2.03 0.32
C GLU A 109 14.63 -2.64 0.03
N ARG A 110 13.83 -2.93 1.09
CA ARG A 110 12.63 -3.71 0.93
C ARG A 110 11.53 -3.35 1.92
N VAL A 111 10.29 -3.40 1.45
CA VAL A 111 9.09 -3.38 2.31
C VAL A 111 8.20 -4.55 1.90
N SER A 112 7.89 -5.43 2.86
CA SER A 112 7.09 -6.64 2.63
C SER A 112 5.73 -6.50 3.32
N PHE A 113 4.67 -6.94 2.63
CA PHE A 113 3.30 -6.92 3.12
C PHE A 113 2.74 -8.34 3.14
N ARG A 114 1.97 -8.66 4.17
CA ARG A 114 1.23 -9.92 4.25
C ARG A 114 -0.16 -9.65 4.79
N VAL A 115 -1.17 -10.01 4.02
CA VAL A 115 -2.56 -9.97 4.46
C VAL A 115 -2.83 -11.04 5.50
N LEU A 116 -3.39 -10.62 6.63
CA LEU A 116 -3.88 -11.49 7.69
C LEU A 116 -5.41 -11.64 7.64
N ARG A 117 -6.09 -10.59 7.18
CA ARG A 117 -7.54 -10.57 7.03
C ARG A 117 -7.93 -9.69 5.85
N GLY A 118 -8.83 -10.16 5.01
CA GLY A 118 -9.27 -9.44 3.83
C GLY A 118 -10.24 -10.25 2.97
N PRO A 119 -10.54 -9.80 1.75
CA PRO A 119 -11.45 -10.48 0.83
C PRO A 119 -10.89 -11.80 0.27
N VAL A 120 -9.60 -12.04 0.47
CA VAL A 120 -8.91 -13.28 0.09
C VAL A 120 -8.03 -13.77 1.24
N PRO A 121 -7.81 -15.08 1.38
CA PRO A 121 -7.09 -15.64 2.53
C PRO A 121 -5.57 -15.50 2.47
N HIS A 122 -5.01 -15.20 1.28
CA HIS A 122 -3.57 -15.14 1.11
C HIS A 122 -3.19 -14.05 0.12
N VAL A 123 -2.40 -13.10 0.59
CA VAL A 123 -1.64 -12.16 -0.24
C VAL A 123 -0.31 -11.92 0.45
N VAL A 124 0.75 -12.02 -0.32
CA VAL A 124 2.12 -11.64 0.06
C VAL A 124 2.66 -10.76 -1.03
N GLU A 125 3.18 -9.61 -0.65
CA GLU A 125 3.66 -8.59 -1.58
C GLU A 125 4.99 -8.02 -1.11
N THR A 126 5.79 -7.59 -2.05
CA THR A 126 7.10 -6.98 -1.77
C THR A 126 7.31 -5.77 -2.67
N TYR A 127 7.80 -4.70 -2.08
CA TYR A 127 8.39 -3.56 -2.75
C TYR A 127 9.92 -3.69 -2.63
N GLU A 128 10.61 -3.84 -3.75
CA GLU A 128 12.07 -3.86 -3.81
C GLU A 128 12.56 -2.55 -4.40
N LEU A 129 13.57 -1.96 -3.73
CA LEU A 129 14.15 -0.67 -4.09
C LEU A 129 15.61 -0.89 -4.48
N THR A 130 15.90 -0.77 -5.77
CA THR A 130 17.25 -0.88 -6.31
C THR A 130 17.73 0.51 -6.73
N GLU A 131 18.87 0.94 -6.20
CA GLU A 131 19.48 2.21 -6.57
C GLU A 131 20.32 2.06 -7.83
N THR A 132 20.11 2.96 -8.79
CA THR A 132 20.86 3.02 -10.05
C THR A 132 21.24 4.46 -10.32
N GLN A 133 22.51 4.81 -10.09
CA GLN A 133 23.02 6.18 -10.15
C GLN A 133 22.20 7.08 -9.18
N ASP A 134 21.60 8.17 -9.68
CA ASP A 134 20.80 9.10 -8.88
C ASP A 134 19.29 8.78 -8.89
N LYS A 135 18.92 7.56 -9.25
CA LYS A 135 17.52 7.11 -9.38
C LYS A 135 17.29 5.83 -8.61
N THR A 136 16.06 5.60 -8.28
CA THR A 136 15.61 4.34 -7.66
C THR A 136 14.65 3.62 -8.59
N GLU A 137 14.90 2.35 -8.82
CA GLU A 137 13.93 1.43 -9.40
C GLU A 137 13.13 0.79 -8.28
N LEU A 138 11.83 1.07 -8.25
CA LEU A 138 10.87 0.49 -7.33
C LEU A 138 10.08 -0.59 -8.05
N THR A 139 10.29 -1.85 -7.68
CA THR A 139 9.60 -3.01 -8.23
C THR A 139 8.66 -3.62 -7.20
N TYR A 140 7.40 -3.71 -7.58
CA TYR A 140 6.37 -4.47 -6.86
C TYR A 140 6.24 -5.85 -7.45
N ALA A 141 6.24 -6.87 -6.60
CA ALA A 141 5.87 -8.23 -6.94
C ALA A 141 5.13 -8.88 -5.78
N GLY A 142 4.31 -9.86 -6.07
CA GLY A 142 3.58 -10.58 -5.04
C GLY A 142 2.81 -11.77 -5.56
N GLU A 143 1.99 -12.33 -4.69
CA GLU A 143 1.09 -13.43 -5.00
C GLU A 143 -0.23 -13.32 -4.23
N LEU A 144 -1.30 -13.79 -4.86
CA LEU A 144 -2.64 -13.86 -4.31
C LEU A 144 -3.15 -15.29 -4.39
N GLY A 145 -3.60 -15.82 -3.25
CA GLY A 145 -4.17 -17.16 -3.14
C GLY A 145 -5.64 -17.15 -2.74
N THR A 146 -6.39 -18.08 -3.32
CA THR A 146 -7.80 -18.33 -2.98
C THR A 146 -8.04 -19.83 -2.85
N ASP A 147 -8.96 -20.20 -1.96
CA ASP A 147 -9.33 -21.60 -1.70
C ASP A 147 -10.51 -22.03 -2.57
N LEU A 148 -10.90 -23.31 -2.50
CA LEU A 148 -12.06 -23.88 -3.19
C LEU A 148 -11.89 -24.00 -4.73
N TRP A 149 -10.70 -24.41 -5.20
CA TRP A 149 -10.41 -24.78 -6.60
C TRP A 149 -10.91 -23.73 -7.61
N ARG A 150 -11.78 -24.11 -8.53
CA ARG A 150 -12.29 -23.23 -9.60
C ARG A 150 -13.15 -22.08 -9.09
N LEU A 151 -13.91 -22.28 -8.00
CA LEU A 151 -14.72 -21.23 -7.40
C LEU A 151 -13.82 -20.13 -6.81
N GLY A 152 -12.80 -20.52 -6.06
CA GLY A 152 -11.81 -19.59 -5.54
C GLY A 152 -11.00 -18.92 -6.65
N GLN A 153 -10.65 -19.64 -7.70
CA GLN A 153 -9.96 -19.06 -8.86
C GLN A 153 -10.79 -17.93 -9.50
N TRP A 154 -12.07 -18.19 -9.75
CA TRP A 154 -13.00 -17.17 -10.25
C TRP A 154 -13.07 -15.94 -9.33
N TRP A 155 -13.13 -16.14 -8.01
CA TRP A 155 -13.11 -15.05 -7.03
C TRP A 155 -11.77 -14.29 -7.07
N GLY A 156 -10.65 -15.01 -7.06
CA GLY A 156 -9.32 -14.44 -7.16
C GLY A 156 -9.11 -13.59 -8.41
N ASP A 157 -9.66 -13.98 -9.58
CA ASP A 157 -9.61 -13.17 -10.81
C ASP A 157 -10.31 -11.83 -10.64
N ARG A 158 -11.44 -11.82 -9.93
CA ARG A 158 -12.20 -10.60 -9.65
C ARG A 158 -11.51 -9.67 -8.66
N VAL A 159 -10.72 -10.21 -7.74
CA VAL A 159 -9.98 -9.43 -6.73
C VAL A 159 -8.63 -8.96 -7.29
N ALA A 160 -7.91 -9.78 -8.02
CA ALA A 160 -6.56 -9.49 -8.48
C ALA A 160 -6.48 -8.25 -9.39
N GLN A 161 -7.43 -8.06 -10.30
CA GLN A 161 -7.39 -6.93 -11.23
C GLN A 161 -7.56 -5.57 -10.52
N PRO A 162 -8.60 -5.33 -9.70
CA PRO A 162 -8.71 -4.09 -8.90
C PRO A 162 -7.54 -3.91 -7.95
N TRP A 163 -6.99 -5.00 -7.39
CA TRP A 163 -5.82 -4.97 -6.53
C TRP A 163 -4.62 -4.38 -7.25
N GLN A 164 -4.24 -4.95 -8.39
CA GLN A 164 -3.10 -4.47 -9.18
C GLN A 164 -3.28 -3.01 -9.65
N LEU A 165 -4.49 -2.60 -10.00
CA LEU A 165 -4.78 -1.20 -10.34
C LEU A 165 -4.58 -0.27 -9.14
N THR A 166 -4.95 -0.69 -7.94
CA THR A 166 -4.76 0.07 -6.71
C THR A 166 -3.26 0.20 -6.40
N VAL A 167 -2.52 -0.91 -6.51
CA VAL A 167 -1.06 -0.91 -6.33
C VAL A 167 -0.38 0.00 -7.35
N ALA A 168 -0.73 -0.08 -8.63
CA ALA A 168 -0.14 0.77 -9.67
C ALA A 168 -0.33 2.26 -9.35
N ARG A 169 -1.52 2.67 -8.90
CA ARG A 169 -1.79 4.06 -8.46
C ARG A 169 -0.99 4.44 -7.22
N SER A 170 -0.79 3.51 -6.29
CA SER A 170 0.05 3.74 -5.11
C SER A 170 1.51 3.97 -5.51
N LEU A 171 2.05 3.17 -6.44
CA LEU A 171 3.40 3.37 -6.97
C LEU A 171 3.56 4.72 -7.68
N ASP A 172 2.55 5.16 -8.44
CA ASP A 172 2.56 6.48 -9.09
C ASP A 172 2.53 7.61 -8.06
N SER A 173 1.79 7.45 -6.96
CA SER A 173 1.74 8.42 -5.86
C SER A 173 3.07 8.47 -5.09
N ILE A 174 3.69 7.32 -4.82
CA ILE A 174 5.01 7.20 -4.19
C ILE A 174 6.05 7.91 -5.05
N LYS A 175 6.02 7.67 -6.37
CA LYS A 175 6.92 8.33 -7.33
C LYS A 175 6.80 9.84 -7.25
N ALA A 176 5.59 10.37 -7.38
CA ALA A 176 5.34 11.81 -7.38
C ALA A 176 5.81 12.48 -6.07
N GLU A 177 5.52 11.86 -4.93
CA GLU A 177 5.92 12.36 -3.62
C GLU A 177 7.44 12.31 -3.42
N ALA A 178 8.10 11.20 -3.78
CA ALA A 178 9.53 11.05 -3.62
C ALA A 178 10.33 12.03 -4.51
N GLU A 179 9.92 12.19 -5.76
CA GLU A 179 10.50 13.18 -6.68
C GLU A 179 10.29 14.61 -6.17
N GLY A 180 9.11 14.92 -5.63
CA GLY A 180 8.81 16.21 -5.00
C GLY A 180 9.71 16.51 -3.81
N ARG A 181 9.94 15.53 -2.92
CA ARG A 181 10.85 15.66 -1.75
C ARG A 181 12.30 15.85 -2.20
N ALA A 182 12.77 15.10 -3.19
CA ALA A 182 14.12 15.21 -3.72
C ALA A 182 14.39 16.59 -4.33
N HIS A 183 13.49 17.12 -5.14
CA HIS A 183 13.58 18.47 -5.71
C HIS A 183 13.57 19.56 -4.63
N GLY A 184 12.70 19.44 -3.61
CA GLY A 184 12.64 20.38 -2.50
C GLY A 184 13.94 20.42 -1.68
N ARG A 185 14.59 19.27 -1.47
CA ARG A 185 15.90 19.17 -0.79
C ARG A 185 17.00 19.86 -1.61
N SER A 186 17.10 19.54 -2.90
CA SER A 186 18.10 20.15 -3.80
C SER A 186 17.97 21.67 -3.88
N ARG A 187 16.74 22.23 -3.90
CA ARG A 187 16.53 23.69 -3.88
C ARG A 187 17.02 24.31 -2.57
N ARG A 188 16.76 23.68 -1.43
CA ARG A 188 17.20 24.18 -0.12
C ARG A 188 18.72 24.16 0.02
N GLU A 189 19.38 23.11 -0.45
CA GLU A 189 20.84 22.96 -0.44
C GLU A 189 21.49 24.05 -1.31
N LYS A 190 21.00 24.27 -2.53
CA LYS A 190 21.47 25.35 -3.42
C LYS A 190 21.27 26.73 -2.79
N GLN A 191 20.13 26.98 -2.16
CA GLN A 191 19.86 28.24 -1.49
C GLN A 191 20.78 28.45 -0.27
N ALA A 192 21.03 27.41 0.51
CA ALA A 192 21.95 27.46 1.65
C ALA A 192 23.38 27.73 1.18
N ALA A 193 23.83 27.04 0.12
CA ALA A 193 25.14 27.27 -0.47
C ALA A 193 25.27 28.71 -1.00
N TRP A 194 24.28 29.23 -1.70
CA TRP A 194 24.25 30.60 -2.16
C TRP A 194 24.34 31.60 -1.01
N ASN A 195 23.57 31.41 0.06
CA ASN A 195 23.60 32.30 1.22
C ASN A 195 24.94 32.27 1.96
N ALA A 196 25.61 31.10 2.00
CA ALA A 196 26.92 30.97 2.61
C ALA A 196 28.07 31.65 1.80
N THR A 197 27.84 31.82 0.49
CA THR A 197 28.83 32.45 -0.41
C THR A 197 28.69 33.97 -0.49
N GLN A 198 27.61 34.53 0.08
CA GLN A 198 27.44 35.99 0.12
C GLN A 198 28.29 36.62 1.24
N PRO A 199 29.14 37.60 0.95
CA PRO A 199 29.88 38.31 2.01
C PRO A 199 28.90 39.03 2.92
N THR A 200 29.05 38.86 4.22
CA THR A 200 28.32 39.61 5.25
C THR A 200 28.45 41.09 4.94
N ARG A 201 27.37 41.74 4.53
CA ARG A 201 27.36 43.22 4.45
C ARG A 201 27.58 43.71 5.89
N ALA A 202 28.79 44.13 6.17
CA ALA A 202 29.10 44.88 7.39
C ALA A 202 28.20 46.12 7.41
N SER A 203 27.26 46.16 8.35
CA SER A 203 26.48 47.35 8.66
C SER A 203 27.43 48.36 9.27
N GLY A 204 28.03 49.17 8.42
CA GLY A 204 28.74 50.40 8.88
C GLY A 204 27.68 51.36 9.42
N ILE A 205 27.46 51.32 10.72
CA ILE A 205 26.80 52.40 11.44
C ILE A 205 27.89 53.51 11.58
N ALA A 206 27.83 54.47 10.67
CA ALA A 206 28.50 55.74 10.92
C ALA A 206 27.64 56.51 11.94
N THR A 207 28.20 56.72 13.12
CA THR A 207 27.67 57.65 14.14
C THR A 207 28.26 59.03 13.91
N PRO A 208 27.47 60.12 13.96
CA PRO A 208 27.92 61.49 13.78
C PRO A 208 28.77 62.00 14.96
#